data_a721cbaac7b8bbf859964872221eb0a2
#
_entry.id   a721cbaac7b8bbf859964872221eb0a2
#
_cell.length_a   1.000
_cell.length_b   1.000
_cell.length_c   1.000
_cell.angle_alpha   90.00
_cell.angle_beta   90.00
_cell.angle_gamma   90.00
#
_symmetry.space_group_name_H-M   'P 1'
#
loop_
_entity.id
_entity.type
_entity.pdbx_description
1 polymer ?
#
loop_
_entity_poly.entity_id
_entity_poly.type
_entity_poly.pdbx_seq_one_letter_code
_entity_poly.pdbx_strand_id
1 'polypeptide(L)'
;MSGGNNSIVTKLTARIFPVMPDFYGMMVEHCDLVARAMDVFLAFMETGDVAKGQQVRAMEKEGDELKTRQMEVLNHAFATPMDREDIYRAIMAIDEILNYAKTTIREMEALDVQPDAHMVEIARLLRDGTHSLKDGYAKLSIKPMDGELGGESPLHTRQGEVLAERQGCPGRPGI
;
A
#
# COMPACT_ATOMS: atom_id res chain seq x y z
N MET A 1 4.75 -41.88 33.54
CA MET A 1 5.82 -41.35 32.67
C MET A 1 5.33 -41.30 31.24
N SER A 2 4.78 -40.16 30.87
CA SER A 2 4.30 -39.93 29.48
C SER A 2 4.36 -38.43 29.21
N GLY A 3 5.50 -37.94 28.76
CA GLY A 3 5.76 -36.52 28.58
C GLY A 3 6.85 -36.18 27.57
N GLY A 4 7.04 -37.02 26.53
CA GLY A 4 8.15 -36.82 25.58
C GLY A 4 7.81 -36.62 24.12
N ASN A 5 6.56 -36.88 23.68
CA ASN A 5 6.25 -36.99 22.25
C ASN A 5 5.72 -35.70 21.59
N ASN A 6 5.19 -34.74 22.36
CA ASN A 6 4.61 -33.51 21.77
C ASN A 6 5.67 -32.52 21.24
N SER A 7 6.87 -32.51 21.83
CA SER A 7 7.93 -31.56 21.41
C SER A 7 8.57 -31.91 20.07
N ILE A 8 8.65 -33.21 19.72
CA ILE A 8 9.25 -33.65 18.44
C ILE A 8 8.27 -33.46 17.29
N VAL A 9 7.00 -33.75 17.50
CA VAL A 9 5.93 -33.56 16.50
C VAL A 9 5.77 -32.07 16.18
N THR A 10 5.76 -31.19 17.19
CA THR A 10 5.68 -29.74 17.00
C THR A 10 6.90 -29.18 16.25
N LYS A 11 8.10 -29.70 16.51
CA LYS A 11 9.32 -29.29 15.77
C LYS A 11 9.36 -29.84 14.36
N LEU A 12 8.76 -31.01 14.11
CA LEU A 12 8.68 -31.60 12.75
C LEU A 12 7.64 -30.89 11.89
N THR A 13 6.48 -30.54 12.46
CA THR A 13 5.43 -29.81 11.73
C THR A 13 5.85 -28.39 11.37
N ALA A 14 6.57 -27.69 12.27
CA ALA A 14 7.13 -26.35 11.98
C ALA A 14 8.21 -26.36 10.88
N ARG A 15 8.79 -27.53 10.58
CA ARG A 15 9.79 -27.70 9.51
C ARG A 15 9.17 -28.07 8.16
N ILE A 16 7.91 -28.54 8.16
CA ILE A 16 7.18 -28.99 6.96
C ILE A 16 6.29 -27.87 6.39
N PHE A 17 5.82 -26.94 7.23
CA PHE A 17 5.05 -25.79 6.77
C PHE A 17 5.88 -24.52 6.98
N PRO A 18 6.46 -23.93 5.90
CA PRO A 18 7.14 -22.65 6.00
C PRO A 18 6.15 -21.59 6.49
N VAL A 19 6.59 -20.79 7.46
CA VAL A 19 5.80 -19.65 7.98
C VAL A 19 5.52 -18.70 6.81
N MET A 20 4.25 -18.38 6.60
CA MET A 20 3.85 -17.41 5.58
C MET A 20 4.33 -16.00 6.00
N PRO A 21 5.04 -15.29 5.12
CA PRO A 21 5.47 -13.92 5.42
C PRO A 21 4.28 -12.97 5.65
N ASP A 22 4.48 -11.97 6.51
CA ASP A 22 3.48 -10.92 6.74
C ASP A 22 3.52 -9.86 5.62
N PHE A 23 2.88 -10.16 4.51
CA PHE A 23 2.81 -9.25 3.36
C PHE A 23 2.04 -7.96 3.66
N TYR A 24 1.00 -8.03 4.52
CA TYR A 24 0.26 -6.83 4.89
C TYR A 24 1.11 -5.89 5.75
N GLY A 25 1.84 -6.42 6.72
CA GLY A 25 2.79 -5.64 7.52
C GLY A 25 3.89 -5.00 6.67
N MET A 26 4.40 -5.73 5.68
CA MET A 26 5.38 -5.19 4.72
C MET A 26 4.81 -4.04 3.89
N MET A 27 3.57 -4.13 3.42
CA MET A 27 2.91 -3.03 2.70
C MET A 27 2.62 -1.84 3.62
N VAL A 28 2.29 -2.06 4.88
CA VAL A 28 2.14 -0.98 5.89
C VAL A 28 3.46 -0.25 6.10
N GLU A 29 4.59 -0.97 6.23
CA GLU A 29 5.92 -0.38 6.36
C GLU A 29 6.25 0.51 5.15
N HIS A 30 5.96 0.04 3.93
CA HIS A 30 6.19 0.79 2.71
C HIS A 30 5.29 2.04 2.62
N CYS A 31 4.00 1.89 2.90
CA CYS A 31 3.08 3.03 2.94
C CYS A 31 3.44 4.06 4.01
N ASP A 32 4.02 3.65 5.16
CA ASP A 32 4.50 4.56 6.18
C ASP A 32 5.67 5.42 5.66
N LEU A 33 6.63 4.81 4.99
CA LEU A 33 7.73 5.53 4.35
C LEU A 33 7.21 6.53 3.31
N VAL A 34 6.28 6.10 2.44
CA VAL A 34 5.65 6.96 1.43
C VAL A 34 4.92 8.13 2.07
N ALA A 35 4.09 7.90 3.10
CA ALA A 35 3.35 8.95 3.78
C ALA A 35 4.30 10.00 4.40
N ARG A 36 5.36 9.56 5.07
CA ARG A 36 6.41 10.47 5.61
C ARG A 36 7.12 11.26 4.51
N ALA A 37 7.41 10.62 3.38
CA ALA A 37 8.03 11.31 2.25
C ALA A 37 7.09 12.34 1.62
N MET A 38 5.79 12.06 1.56
CA MET A 38 4.80 13.02 1.05
C MET A 38 4.59 14.20 2.01
N ASP A 39 4.78 14.03 3.33
CA ASP A 39 4.84 15.16 4.28
C ASP A 39 6.03 16.09 3.95
N VAL A 40 7.21 15.52 3.65
CA VAL A 40 8.40 16.27 3.25
C VAL A 40 8.23 16.93 1.88
N PHE A 41 7.59 16.20 0.93
CA PHE A 41 7.26 16.72 -0.40
C PHE A 41 6.32 17.93 -0.33
N LEU A 42 5.29 17.88 0.50
CA LEU A 42 4.42 19.03 0.76
C LEU A 42 5.21 20.21 1.32
N ALA A 43 6.08 19.96 2.31
CA ALA A 43 6.92 21.01 2.88
C ALA A 43 7.89 21.63 1.83
N PHE A 44 8.37 20.83 0.87
CA PHE A 44 9.12 21.34 -0.29
C PHE A 44 8.25 22.23 -1.16
N MET A 45 7.03 21.82 -1.48
CA MET A 45 6.10 22.62 -2.29
C MET A 45 5.68 23.92 -1.59
N GLU A 46 5.58 23.95 -0.25
CA GLU A 46 5.22 25.15 0.51
C GLU A 46 6.36 26.16 0.66
N THR A 47 7.63 25.69 0.62
CA THR A 47 8.79 26.54 0.97
C THR A 47 9.78 26.74 -0.15
N GLY A 48 9.82 25.86 -1.17
CA GLY A 48 10.87 25.79 -2.17
C GLY A 48 12.24 25.38 -1.60
N ASP A 49 12.29 24.84 -0.36
CA ASP A 49 13.55 24.50 0.31
C ASP A 49 14.21 23.27 -0.34
N VAL A 50 15.36 23.53 -0.98
CA VAL A 50 16.18 22.49 -1.65
C VAL A 50 16.56 21.34 -0.70
N ALA A 51 16.73 21.61 0.60
CA ALA A 51 17.06 20.57 1.58
C ALA A 51 15.89 19.57 1.73
N LYS A 52 14.64 20.03 1.62
CA LYS A 52 13.47 19.13 1.58
C LYS A 52 13.44 18.27 0.32
N GLY A 53 13.78 18.85 -0.82
CA GLY A 53 13.93 18.09 -2.06
C GLY A 53 14.99 16.98 -1.97
N GLN A 54 16.14 17.27 -1.35
CA GLN A 54 17.18 16.28 -1.08
C GLN A 54 16.70 15.18 -0.12
N GLN A 55 15.91 15.54 0.89
CA GLN A 55 15.35 14.58 1.83
C GLN A 55 14.38 13.60 1.14
N VAL A 56 13.49 14.07 0.25
CA VAL A 56 12.60 13.20 -0.54
C VAL A 56 13.41 12.21 -1.39
N ARG A 57 14.51 12.66 -2.03
CA ARG A 57 15.40 11.76 -2.81
C ARG A 57 16.07 10.69 -1.95
N ALA A 58 16.44 11.03 -0.72
CA ALA A 58 17.01 10.06 0.22
C ALA A 58 15.96 9.02 0.63
N MET A 59 14.72 9.46 0.86
CA MET A 59 13.61 8.57 1.22
C MET A 59 13.17 7.68 0.04
N GLU A 60 13.25 8.17 -1.19
CA GLU A 60 13.00 7.33 -2.37
C GLU A 60 14.03 6.21 -2.50
N LYS A 61 15.31 6.49 -2.24
CA LYS A 61 16.33 5.45 -2.21
C LYS A 61 16.07 4.40 -1.12
N GLU A 62 15.60 4.82 0.05
CA GLU A 62 15.15 3.91 1.11
C GLU A 62 13.95 3.05 0.63
N GLY A 63 13.01 3.65 -0.13
CA GLY A 63 11.88 2.96 -0.76
C GLY A 63 12.33 1.89 -1.76
N ASP A 64 13.30 2.19 -2.63
CA ASP A 64 13.87 1.21 -3.56
C ASP A 64 14.51 0.01 -2.85
N GLU A 65 15.21 0.24 -1.72
CA GLU A 65 15.78 -0.82 -0.90
C GLU A 65 14.68 -1.67 -0.24
N LEU A 66 13.62 -1.02 0.23
CA LEU A 66 12.46 -1.68 0.84
C LEU A 66 11.71 -2.53 -0.19
N LYS A 67 11.42 -1.97 -1.37
CA LYS A 67 10.82 -2.68 -2.51
C LYS A 67 11.63 -3.93 -2.87
N THR A 68 12.95 -3.81 -2.99
CA THR A 68 13.83 -4.93 -3.32
C THR A 68 13.70 -6.06 -2.30
N ARG A 69 13.74 -5.74 -1.00
CA ARG A 69 13.54 -6.73 0.08
C ARG A 69 12.16 -7.40 0.00
N GLN A 70 11.11 -6.63 -0.25
CA GLN A 70 9.74 -7.13 -0.37
C GLN A 70 9.59 -8.07 -1.58
N MET A 71 10.21 -7.76 -2.71
CA MET A 71 10.24 -8.61 -3.89
C MET A 71 11.00 -9.92 -3.65
N GLU A 72 12.11 -9.87 -2.92
CA GLU A 72 12.84 -11.09 -2.54
C GLU A 72 11.98 -11.99 -1.65
N VAL A 73 11.30 -11.44 -0.64
CA VAL A 73 10.37 -12.19 0.21
C VAL A 73 9.24 -12.80 -0.62
N LEU A 74 8.64 -12.03 -1.54
CA LEU A 74 7.57 -12.51 -2.41
C LEU A 74 8.05 -13.65 -3.30
N ASN A 75 9.24 -13.55 -3.88
CA ASN A 75 9.79 -14.57 -4.77
C ASN A 75 10.08 -15.90 -4.05
N HIS A 76 10.47 -15.84 -2.76
CA HIS A 76 10.80 -17.02 -1.96
C HIS A 76 9.62 -17.55 -1.14
N ALA A 77 8.49 -16.85 -1.09
CA ALA A 77 7.33 -17.28 -0.32
C ALA A 77 6.73 -18.56 -0.90
N PHE A 78 6.51 -19.55 -0.05
CA PHE A 78 5.81 -20.78 -0.43
C PHE A 78 4.31 -20.56 -0.63
N ALA A 79 3.69 -19.75 0.23
CA ALA A 79 2.29 -19.38 0.19
C ALA A 79 2.11 -17.89 0.41
N THR A 80 1.05 -17.32 -0.14
CA THR A 80 0.69 -15.90 -0.03
C THR A 80 -0.78 -15.76 0.40
N PRO A 81 -1.16 -14.71 1.16
CA PRO A 81 -2.52 -14.53 1.66
C PRO A 81 -3.53 -14.09 0.59
N MET A 82 -3.02 -13.63 -0.55
CA MET A 82 -3.78 -13.23 -1.74
C MET A 82 -2.99 -13.60 -2.98
N ASP A 83 -3.51 -13.30 -4.17
CA ASP A 83 -2.79 -13.55 -5.42
C ASP A 83 -1.41 -12.87 -5.39
N ARG A 84 -0.39 -13.61 -5.78
CA ARG A 84 1.01 -13.13 -5.80
C ARG A 84 1.19 -11.93 -6.74
N GLU A 85 0.46 -11.93 -7.85
CA GLU A 85 0.48 -10.83 -8.81
C GLU A 85 -0.11 -9.56 -8.21
N ASP A 86 -1.15 -9.67 -7.37
CA ASP A 86 -1.75 -8.52 -6.69
C ASP A 86 -0.82 -7.94 -5.63
N ILE A 87 -0.07 -8.78 -4.90
CA ILE A 87 0.97 -8.33 -3.96
C ILE A 87 2.07 -7.59 -4.74
N TYR A 88 2.54 -8.16 -5.84
CA TYR A 88 3.53 -7.54 -6.70
C TYR A 88 3.08 -6.17 -7.18
N ARG A 89 1.86 -6.08 -7.74
CA ARG A 89 1.28 -4.82 -8.23
C ARG A 89 1.14 -3.78 -7.12
N ALA A 90 0.73 -4.20 -5.91
CA ALA A 90 0.61 -3.30 -4.77
C ALA A 90 1.96 -2.71 -4.37
N ILE A 91 3.01 -3.52 -4.23
CA ILE A 91 4.37 -3.07 -3.90
C ILE A 91 4.87 -2.08 -4.95
N MET A 92 4.71 -2.39 -6.25
CA MET A 92 5.14 -1.52 -7.34
C MET A 92 4.37 -0.20 -7.34
N ALA A 93 3.05 -0.22 -7.15
CA ALA A 93 2.23 0.99 -7.15
C ALA A 93 2.52 1.91 -5.96
N ILE A 94 2.82 1.35 -4.78
CA ILE A 94 3.21 2.13 -3.59
C ILE A 94 4.55 2.83 -3.85
N ASP A 95 5.53 2.13 -4.39
CA ASP A 95 6.86 2.66 -4.72
C ASP A 95 6.81 3.77 -5.78
N GLU A 96 5.94 3.63 -6.77
CA GLU A 96 5.76 4.59 -7.86
C GLU A 96 5.45 6.01 -7.35
N ILE A 97 4.78 6.14 -6.20
CA ILE A 97 4.47 7.44 -5.58
C ILE A 97 5.76 8.18 -5.22
N LEU A 98 6.75 7.49 -4.63
CA LEU A 98 8.06 8.07 -4.32
C LEU A 98 8.84 8.46 -5.58
N ASN A 99 8.79 7.61 -6.60
CA ASN A 99 9.44 7.86 -7.88
C ASN A 99 8.90 9.13 -8.55
N TYR A 100 7.57 9.33 -8.55
CA TYR A 100 6.97 10.55 -9.08
C TYR A 100 7.30 11.79 -8.25
N ALA A 101 7.28 11.70 -6.93
CA ALA A 101 7.65 12.82 -6.06
C ALA A 101 9.10 13.27 -6.31
N LYS A 102 10.06 12.33 -6.37
CA LYS A 102 11.46 12.59 -6.71
C LYS A 102 11.61 13.20 -8.11
N THR A 103 10.89 12.64 -9.10
CA THR A 103 10.95 13.10 -10.49
C THR A 103 10.44 14.53 -10.59
N THR A 104 9.30 14.85 -9.96
CA THR A 104 8.73 16.19 -9.92
C THR A 104 9.72 17.21 -9.35
N ILE A 105 10.33 16.92 -8.20
CA ILE A 105 11.33 17.81 -7.59
C ILE A 105 12.51 18.04 -8.55
N ARG A 106 13.01 16.97 -9.16
CA ARG A 106 14.15 17.05 -10.10
C ARG A 106 13.82 17.88 -11.33
N GLU A 107 12.61 17.74 -11.88
CA GLU A 107 12.15 18.52 -13.02
C GLU A 107 11.98 20.00 -12.65
N MET A 108 11.39 20.30 -11.50
CA MET A 108 11.25 21.68 -11.03
C MET A 108 12.61 22.35 -10.85
N GLU A 109 13.58 21.69 -10.24
CA GLU A 109 14.95 22.19 -10.09
C GLU A 109 15.65 22.40 -11.45
N ALA A 110 15.51 21.43 -12.38
CA ALA A 110 16.14 21.50 -13.69
C ALA A 110 15.58 22.64 -14.56
N LEU A 111 14.30 22.97 -14.39
CA LEU A 111 13.60 24.00 -15.15
C LEU A 111 13.49 25.34 -14.39
N ASP A 112 14.08 25.43 -13.19
CA ASP A 112 13.98 26.59 -12.29
C ASP A 112 12.52 27.03 -12.02
N VAL A 113 11.63 26.05 -11.86
CA VAL A 113 10.21 26.26 -11.56
C VAL A 113 10.01 26.39 -10.07
N GLN A 114 9.42 27.51 -9.64
CA GLN A 114 9.02 27.69 -8.24
C GLN A 114 7.61 27.15 -8.01
N PRO A 115 7.36 26.50 -6.85
CA PRO A 115 6.02 26.03 -6.51
C PRO A 115 5.00 27.17 -6.47
N ASP A 116 3.82 26.93 -6.99
CA ASP A 116 2.68 27.82 -6.88
C ASP A 116 1.59 27.25 -5.95
N ALA A 117 0.54 28.04 -5.71
CA ALA A 117 -0.55 27.67 -4.80
C ALA A 117 -1.32 26.41 -5.28
N HIS A 118 -1.40 26.18 -6.59
CA HIS A 118 -2.08 24.99 -7.15
C HIS A 118 -1.24 23.74 -6.95
N MET A 119 0.08 23.85 -7.13
CA MET A 119 1.02 22.76 -6.87
C MET A 119 1.02 22.36 -5.40
N VAL A 120 0.98 23.32 -4.49
CA VAL A 120 0.85 23.08 -3.04
C VAL A 120 -0.46 22.33 -2.73
N GLU A 121 -1.58 22.74 -3.33
CA GLU A 121 -2.87 22.07 -3.11
C GLU A 121 -2.86 20.62 -3.62
N ILE A 122 -2.28 20.37 -4.80
CA ILE A 122 -2.12 19.00 -5.34
C ILE A 122 -1.23 18.18 -4.39
N ALA A 123 -0.12 18.73 -3.92
CA ALA A 123 0.77 18.03 -2.98
C ALA A 123 0.05 17.69 -1.65
N ARG A 124 -0.83 18.57 -1.17
CA ARG A 124 -1.64 18.32 0.04
C ARG A 124 -2.61 17.16 -0.17
N LEU A 125 -3.32 17.13 -1.31
CA LEU A 125 -4.24 16.04 -1.65
C LEU A 125 -3.50 14.69 -1.79
N LEU A 126 -2.32 14.70 -2.41
CA LEU A 126 -1.48 13.50 -2.52
C LEU A 126 -1.02 13.00 -1.14
N ARG A 127 -0.54 13.90 -0.28
CA ARG A 127 -0.17 13.58 1.09
C ARG A 127 -1.34 12.96 1.86
N ASP A 128 -2.52 13.55 1.82
CA ASP A 128 -3.73 13.04 2.50
C ASP A 128 -4.15 11.66 1.94
N GLY A 129 -4.02 11.48 0.64
CA GLY A 129 -4.26 10.19 -0.02
C GLY A 129 -3.30 9.10 0.45
N THR A 130 -2.00 9.40 0.60
CA THR A 130 -1.01 8.43 1.07
C THR A 130 -1.19 8.06 2.54
N HIS A 131 -1.56 9.00 3.39
CA HIS A 131 -1.94 8.70 4.78
C HIS A 131 -3.18 7.80 4.85
N SER A 132 -4.19 8.06 4.01
CA SER A 132 -5.38 7.21 3.91
C SER A 132 -5.04 5.79 3.41
N LEU A 133 -4.11 5.67 2.46
CA LEU A 133 -3.62 4.39 1.95
C LEU A 133 -2.92 3.59 3.05
N LYS A 134 -2.03 4.22 3.81
CA LYS A 134 -1.38 3.61 4.98
C LYS A 134 -2.40 3.07 5.98
N ASP A 135 -3.41 3.88 6.34
CA ASP A 135 -4.47 3.48 7.26
C ASP A 135 -5.30 2.31 6.71
N GLY A 136 -5.52 2.28 5.41
CA GLY A 136 -6.19 1.18 4.72
C GLY A 136 -5.43 -0.14 4.89
N TYR A 137 -4.14 -0.17 4.58
CA TYR A 137 -3.31 -1.37 4.74
C TYR A 137 -3.15 -1.78 6.20
N ALA A 138 -3.03 -0.82 7.14
CA ALA A 138 -2.98 -1.12 8.57
C ALA A 138 -4.23 -1.87 9.05
N LYS A 139 -5.41 -1.53 8.55
CA LYS A 139 -6.66 -2.23 8.87
C LYS A 139 -6.71 -3.65 8.30
N LEU A 140 -6.06 -3.91 7.17
CA LEU A 140 -5.95 -5.26 6.58
C LEU A 140 -4.97 -6.13 7.36
N SER A 141 -3.90 -5.55 7.89
CA SER A 141 -2.90 -6.26 8.70
C SER A 141 -3.44 -6.75 10.05
N ILE A 142 -4.43 -6.06 10.64
CA ILE A 142 -4.99 -6.38 11.96
C ILE A 142 -6.00 -7.56 11.92
N LYS A 143 -6.54 -7.94 10.76
CA LYS A 143 -7.44 -9.09 10.65
C LYS A 143 -6.61 -10.38 10.63
N PRO A 144 -6.57 -11.18 11.74
CA PRO A 144 -6.12 -12.55 11.62
C PRO A 144 -7.08 -13.24 10.65
N MET A 145 -6.54 -13.96 9.66
CA MET A 145 -7.31 -14.94 8.91
C MET A 145 -7.59 -16.10 9.87
N ASP A 146 -8.51 -15.90 10.82
CA ASP A 146 -9.10 -17.00 11.54
C ASP A 146 -9.83 -17.85 10.52
N GLY A 147 -9.37 -19.10 10.41
CA GLY A 147 -9.84 -20.04 9.42
C GLY A 147 -11.33 -20.36 9.56
N GLU A 148 -12.14 -19.59 8.86
CA GLU A 148 -13.47 -20.03 8.42
C GLU A 148 -13.42 -20.25 6.91
N LEU A 149 -13.09 -21.48 6.54
CA LEU A 149 -13.46 -22.06 5.27
C LEU A 149 -15.01 -22.07 5.21
N GLY A 150 -15.61 -21.04 4.66
CA GLY A 150 -17.04 -21.02 4.43
C GLY A 150 -17.70 -19.67 4.73
N GLY A 151 -17.41 -18.61 3.97
CA GLY A 151 -18.14 -17.37 4.05
C GLY A 151 -17.93 -16.55 2.77
N GLU A 152 -19.03 -16.26 2.09
CA GLU A 152 -19.10 -15.48 0.86
C GLU A 152 -18.28 -14.18 0.94
N SER A 153 -17.46 -13.95 -0.08
CA SER A 153 -16.65 -12.74 -0.24
C SER A 153 -17.55 -11.48 -0.21
N PRO A 154 -17.26 -10.47 0.64
CA PRO A 154 -18.07 -9.23 0.74
C PRO A 154 -18.11 -8.39 -0.54
N LEU A 155 -17.28 -8.72 -1.53
CA LEU A 155 -17.19 -7.97 -2.79
C LEU A 155 -18.34 -8.26 -3.77
N HIS A 156 -19.03 -9.42 -3.65
CA HIS A 156 -20.17 -9.74 -4.52
C HIS A 156 -21.49 -9.06 -4.12
N THR A 157 -21.64 -8.67 -2.86
CA THR A 157 -22.89 -8.04 -2.36
C THR A 157 -23.02 -6.57 -2.80
N ARG A 158 -21.90 -5.86 -3.04
CA ARG A 158 -21.96 -4.45 -3.46
C ARG A 158 -22.28 -4.23 -4.95
N GLN A 159 -22.01 -5.20 -5.80
CA GLN A 159 -22.37 -5.08 -7.23
C GLN A 159 -23.87 -5.29 -7.50
N GLY A 160 -24.56 -6.01 -6.65
CA GLY A 160 -26.01 -6.22 -6.77
C GLY A 160 -26.83 -4.97 -6.39
N GLU A 161 -26.43 -4.21 -5.39
CA GLU A 161 -27.17 -3.02 -4.94
C GLU A 161 -27.04 -1.84 -5.92
N VAL A 162 -25.88 -1.66 -6.56
CA VAL A 162 -25.67 -0.55 -7.52
C VAL A 162 -26.47 -0.76 -8.84
N LEU A 163 -26.80 -2.01 -9.20
CA LEU A 163 -27.60 -2.31 -10.38
C LEU A 163 -29.12 -2.19 -10.12
N ALA A 164 -29.56 -2.36 -8.88
CA ALA A 164 -30.97 -2.24 -8.51
C ALA A 164 -31.46 -0.76 -8.48
N GLU A 165 -30.59 0.18 -8.11
CA GLU A 165 -30.92 1.62 -8.09
C GLU A 165 -31.02 2.27 -9.49
N ARG A 166 -30.48 1.66 -10.54
CA ARG A 166 -30.55 2.23 -11.91
C ARG A 166 -31.80 1.88 -12.71
N GLN A 167 -32.68 1.02 -12.19
CA GLN A 167 -33.90 0.61 -12.90
C GLN A 167 -35.17 1.34 -12.46
N GLY A 168 -35.08 2.30 -11.56
CA GLY A 168 -36.21 3.11 -11.06
C GLY A 168 -36.31 4.51 -11.69
N CYS A 169 -36.32 4.63 -13.03
CA CYS A 169 -36.78 5.87 -13.66
C CYS A 169 -38.30 5.83 -13.88
N PRO A 170 -39.09 6.69 -13.22
CA PRO A 170 -40.50 6.83 -13.55
C PRO A 170 -40.66 7.53 -14.90
N GLY A 171 -41.54 6.97 -15.76
CA GLY A 171 -41.85 7.44 -17.07
C GLY A 171 -42.37 8.89 -17.09
N ARG A 172 -41.94 9.65 -18.08
CA ARG A 172 -42.51 10.95 -18.40
C ARG A 172 -43.95 10.77 -18.94
N PRO A 173 -44.94 11.55 -18.49
CA PRO A 173 -46.20 11.64 -19.18
C PRO A 173 -46.03 12.48 -20.45
N GLY A 174 -46.57 11.96 -21.52
CA GLY A 174 -46.60 12.66 -22.82
C GLY A 174 -47.61 13.82 -22.86
N ILE A 175 -47.23 14.82 -23.58
CA ILE A 175 -48.12 15.74 -24.35
C ILE A 175 -47.51 15.86 -25.71
#